data_7f209e84641519df8c22f842a50e33ab
#
_entry.id   7f209e84641519df8c22f842a50e33ab
#
_cell.length_a   1.000
_cell.length_b   1.000
_cell.length_c   1.000
_cell.angle_alpha   90.00
_cell.angle_beta   90.00
_cell.angle_gamma   90.00
#
_symmetry.space_group_name_H-M   'P 1'
#
loop_
_entity.id
_entity.type
_entity.pdbx_description
1 polymer ?
#
loop_
_entity_poly.entity_id
_entity_poly.type
_entity_poly.pdbx_seq_one_letter_code
_entity_poly.pdbx_strand_id
1 'polypeptide(L)'
;MKKTTKYSLLIFASAMVLPFMCICFGGAAYFFFTLKNTFGAIILAALGAIVFTFKSPLEKLRLEARNEQKYDDYGRVKISNQYERMSAREQAEIDRINQLEMERTLPSSVVRSMTHEGSKDPVADMENLIGLQTVKEKMEEMAARMEFDQESGIKSTDSCMHMCFFGPPGTGKTTCARIMTGFLYKYGYIRENRLIETDGNFLADSMNASSKTELLIQKSYGGVLFIDEAYSLLNNPTGREAISTLIKQMEDNKEKFILILAGYENEMRKLIQSNPGFLSRVKEYFYFQFYSVPELTQMFEKMAKEIGFTISPAAKGAFIDLITSLKDGYHFGNARTVRNILDKSKDRHSLNFKRGIVKERFELDARDIYYEEIRI
;
A
#
# COMPACT_ATOMS: atom_id res chain seq x y z
N MET A 1 3.90 -25.77 48.36
CA MET A 1 5.33 -25.47 48.65
C MET A 1 6.33 -26.19 47.72
N LYS A 2 6.09 -27.39 47.20
CA LYS A 2 7.10 -28.13 46.38
C LYS A 2 7.28 -27.59 44.93
N LYS A 3 6.31 -26.91 44.32
CA LYS A 3 6.42 -26.41 42.93
C LYS A 3 7.26 -25.11 42.81
N THR A 4 7.07 -24.18 43.74
CA THR A 4 7.78 -22.88 43.75
C THR A 4 9.30 -23.05 43.88
N THR A 5 9.76 -24.00 44.69
CA THR A 5 11.19 -24.28 44.88
C THR A 5 11.85 -24.83 43.60
N LYS A 6 11.11 -25.66 42.82
CA LYS A 6 11.61 -26.24 41.56
C LYS A 6 11.83 -25.17 40.50
N TYR A 7 10.94 -24.20 40.39
CA TYR A 7 11.07 -23.12 39.39
C TYR A 7 12.14 -22.10 39.75
N SER A 8 12.28 -21.80 41.05
CA SER A 8 13.37 -20.92 41.52
C SER A 8 14.75 -21.50 41.21
N LEU A 9 14.89 -22.82 41.36
CA LEU A 9 16.13 -23.53 41.05
C LEU A 9 16.42 -23.53 39.52
N LEU A 10 15.38 -23.67 38.68
CA LEU A 10 15.50 -23.67 37.24
C LEU A 10 15.88 -22.30 36.70
N ILE A 11 15.30 -21.22 37.24
CA ILE A 11 15.63 -19.84 36.87
C ILE A 11 17.09 -19.52 37.22
N PHE A 12 17.53 -19.94 38.42
CA PHE A 12 18.91 -19.80 38.87
C PHE A 12 19.89 -20.58 37.97
N ALA A 13 19.55 -21.82 37.63
CA ALA A 13 20.36 -22.66 36.73
C ALA A 13 20.49 -22.02 35.34
N SER A 14 19.40 -21.49 34.79
CA SER A 14 19.44 -20.85 33.45
C SER A 14 20.24 -19.55 33.43
N ALA A 15 20.28 -18.80 34.53
CA ALA A 15 21.10 -17.56 34.63
C ALA A 15 22.60 -17.85 34.72
N MET A 16 23.01 -19.04 35.15
CA MET A 16 24.42 -19.43 35.27
C MET A 16 25.00 -20.03 33.95
N VAL A 17 24.14 -20.40 32.98
CA VAL A 17 24.58 -21.08 31.74
C VAL A 17 25.54 -20.20 30.93
N LEU A 18 25.22 -18.93 30.73
CA LEU A 18 26.04 -18.02 29.90
C LEU A 18 27.42 -17.73 30.50
N PRO A 19 27.52 -17.37 31.80
CA PRO A 19 28.83 -17.23 32.46
C PRO A 19 29.65 -18.52 32.42
N PHE A 20 29.02 -19.68 32.65
CA PHE A 20 29.71 -20.98 32.61
C PHE A 20 30.26 -21.28 31.20
N MET A 21 29.48 -21.02 30.14
CA MET A 21 29.95 -21.14 28.76
C MET A 21 31.16 -20.23 28.48
N CYS A 22 31.11 -18.96 28.92
CA CYS A 22 32.24 -18.03 28.74
C CYS A 22 33.50 -18.55 29.45
N ILE A 23 33.37 -19.11 30.65
CA ILE A 23 34.50 -19.71 31.39
C ILE A 23 35.02 -20.95 30.66
N CYS A 24 34.17 -21.85 30.16
CA CYS A 24 34.59 -23.05 29.48
C CYS A 24 35.29 -22.75 28.14
N PHE A 25 34.72 -21.87 27.32
CA PHE A 25 35.33 -21.52 26.03
C PHE A 25 36.56 -20.60 26.21
N GLY A 26 36.53 -19.64 27.13
CA GLY A 26 37.66 -18.82 27.48
C GLY A 26 38.81 -19.64 28.07
N GLY A 27 38.49 -20.59 28.96
CA GLY A 27 39.45 -21.54 29.50
C GLY A 27 40.06 -22.45 28.42
N ALA A 28 39.28 -22.94 27.46
CA ALA A 28 39.77 -23.73 26.32
C ALA A 28 40.76 -22.93 25.47
N ALA A 29 40.45 -21.68 25.17
CA ALA A 29 41.39 -20.78 24.46
C ALA A 29 42.66 -20.52 25.24
N TYR A 30 42.56 -20.28 26.54
CA TYR A 30 43.73 -20.08 27.43
C TYR A 30 44.64 -21.32 27.46
N PHE A 31 44.08 -22.55 27.62
CA PHE A 31 44.88 -23.79 27.61
C PHE A 31 45.51 -24.05 26.23
N PHE A 32 44.85 -23.74 25.14
CA PHE A 32 45.36 -23.91 23.78
C PHE A 32 46.51 -22.97 23.48
N PHE A 33 46.32 -21.64 23.76
CA PHE A 33 47.30 -20.65 23.37
C PHE A 33 48.45 -20.51 24.39
N THR A 34 48.21 -20.63 25.68
CA THR A 34 49.20 -20.34 26.72
C THR A 34 49.96 -21.60 27.13
N LEU A 35 49.25 -22.72 27.33
CA LEU A 35 49.87 -23.96 27.82
C LEU A 35 50.11 -25.02 26.74
N LYS A 36 49.68 -24.75 25.51
CA LYS A 36 49.74 -25.69 24.39
C LYS A 36 49.13 -27.09 24.72
N ASN A 37 48.18 -27.16 25.64
CA ASN A 37 47.55 -28.37 26.09
C ASN A 37 46.27 -28.61 25.26
N THR A 38 46.42 -29.29 24.14
CA THR A 38 45.29 -29.58 23.22
C THR A 38 44.23 -30.48 23.87
N PHE A 39 44.60 -31.37 24.76
CA PHE A 39 43.66 -32.29 25.40
C PHE A 39 42.74 -31.55 26.41
N GLY A 40 43.30 -30.69 27.22
CA GLY A 40 42.53 -29.86 28.17
C GLY A 40 41.59 -28.89 27.43
N ALA A 41 42.07 -28.29 26.33
CA ALA A 41 41.25 -27.39 25.51
C ALA A 41 40.06 -28.14 24.86
N ILE A 42 40.25 -29.36 24.38
CA ILE A 42 39.19 -30.21 23.80
C ILE A 42 38.14 -30.57 24.88
N ILE A 43 38.56 -30.97 26.06
CA ILE A 43 37.62 -31.29 27.17
C ILE A 43 36.79 -30.08 27.55
N LEU A 44 37.38 -28.89 27.73
CA LEU A 44 36.67 -27.69 28.06
C LEU A 44 35.71 -27.21 26.95
N ALA A 45 36.15 -27.33 25.69
CA ALA A 45 35.29 -27.05 24.55
C ALA A 45 34.11 -28.04 24.42
N ALA A 46 34.33 -29.31 24.70
CA ALA A 46 33.25 -30.34 24.74
C ALA A 46 32.27 -30.08 25.85
N LEU A 47 32.69 -29.67 27.06
CA LEU A 47 31.82 -29.26 28.15
C LEU A 47 31.01 -28.03 27.77
N GLY A 48 31.62 -27.04 27.13
CA GLY A 48 30.92 -25.86 26.61
C GLY A 48 29.86 -26.23 25.56
N ALA A 49 30.15 -27.14 24.65
CA ALA A 49 29.22 -27.65 23.65
C ALA A 49 28.04 -28.40 24.27
N ILE A 50 28.28 -29.23 25.28
CA ILE A 50 27.24 -29.92 26.05
C ILE A 50 26.30 -28.89 26.70
N VAL A 51 26.83 -27.87 27.36
CA VAL A 51 26.04 -26.80 27.96
C VAL A 51 25.22 -26.06 26.91
N PHE A 52 25.80 -25.83 25.72
CA PHE A 52 25.09 -25.19 24.61
C PHE A 52 23.91 -26.02 24.11
N THR A 53 24.05 -27.35 24.01
CA THR A 53 22.95 -28.23 23.59
C THR A 53 21.75 -28.22 24.55
N PHE A 54 21.98 -27.95 25.83
CA PHE A 54 20.92 -27.85 26.86
C PHE A 54 20.30 -26.43 26.96
N LYS A 55 20.89 -25.42 26.28
CA LYS A 55 20.41 -24.04 26.36
C LYS A 55 18.96 -23.91 25.81
N SER A 56 18.68 -24.50 24.65
CA SER A 56 17.35 -24.43 24.03
C SER A 56 16.25 -25.11 24.88
N PRO A 57 16.45 -26.33 25.41
CA PRO A 57 15.51 -26.94 26.35
C PRO A 57 15.29 -26.11 27.63
N LEU A 58 16.36 -25.53 28.19
CA LEU A 58 16.27 -24.71 29.41
C LEU A 58 15.52 -23.40 29.14
N GLU A 59 15.72 -22.78 27.99
CA GLU A 59 14.96 -21.58 27.58
C GLU A 59 13.47 -21.92 27.36
N LYS A 60 13.16 -23.07 26.76
CA LYS A 60 11.79 -23.55 26.59
C LYS A 60 11.10 -23.79 27.94
N LEU A 61 11.76 -24.47 28.86
CA LEU A 61 11.27 -24.69 30.23
C LEU A 61 11.08 -23.37 31.00
N ARG A 62 11.96 -22.40 30.77
CA ARG A 62 11.83 -21.04 31.36
C ARG A 62 10.61 -20.30 30.83
N LEU A 63 10.33 -20.41 29.52
CA LEU A 63 9.15 -19.86 28.87
C LEU A 63 7.86 -20.53 29.36
N GLU A 64 7.87 -21.87 29.51
CA GLU A 64 6.74 -22.62 30.07
C GLU A 64 6.49 -22.23 31.53
N ALA A 65 7.53 -22.17 32.38
CA ALA A 65 7.43 -21.71 33.74
C ALA A 65 6.92 -20.26 33.86
N ARG A 66 7.35 -19.37 32.96
CA ARG A 66 6.87 -17.99 32.89
C ARG A 66 5.42 -17.90 32.46
N ASN A 67 4.96 -18.82 31.59
CA ASN A 67 3.57 -18.91 31.18
C ASN A 67 2.70 -19.50 32.26
N GLU A 68 3.15 -20.52 33.02
CA GLU A 68 2.42 -21.06 34.17
C GLU A 68 2.26 -20.04 35.33
N GLN A 69 3.25 -19.14 35.50
CA GLN A 69 3.12 -18.02 36.46
C GLN A 69 2.11 -16.96 36.00
N LYS A 70 1.73 -16.97 34.71
CA LYS A 70 0.83 -15.99 34.10
C LYS A 70 -0.65 -16.32 34.27
N TYR A 71 -0.97 -17.57 34.65
CA TYR A 71 -2.34 -18.03 34.79
C TYR A 71 -2.61 -18.46 36.22
N ASP A 72 -3.83 -18.21 36.73
CA ASP A 72 -4.31 -18.75 37.99
C ASP A 72 -4.77 -20.21 37.85
N ASP A 73 -5.14 -20.84 38.95
CA ASP A 73 -5.61 -22.23 38.99
C ASP A 73 -6.92 -22.46 38.19
N TYR A 74 -7.56 -21.40 37.72
CA TYR A 74 -8.77 -21.40 36.88
C TYR A 74 -8.48 -21.01 35.43
N GLY A 75 -7.18 -20.92 34.99
CA GLY A 75 -6.79 -20.60 33.64
C GLY A 75 -6.97 -19.11 33.23
N ARG A 76 -7.22 -18.23 34.24
CA ARG A 76 -7.26 -16.77 33.96
C ARG A 76 -5.85 -16.20 34.01
N VAL A 77 -5.57 -15.28 33.13
CA VAL A 77 -4.30 -14.54 33.15
C VAL A 77 -4.13 -13.91 34.53
N LYS A 78 -3.17 -14.38 35.30
CA LYS A 78 -2.65 -13.62 36.45
C LYS A 78 -2.03 -12.36 35.84
N ILE A 79 -2.79 -11.29 35.75
CA ILE A 79 -2.25 -9.95 35.47
C ILE A 79 -1.25 -9.71 36.59
N SER A 80 0.03 -9.92 36.30
CA SER A 80 1.07 -9.57 37.26
C SER A 80 0.93 -8.06 37.44
N ASN A 81 0.62 -7.66 38.68
CA ASN A 81 0.48 -6.25 39.09
C ASN A 81 1.70 -5.38 38.76
N GLN A 82 2.68 -5.89 38.05
CA GLN A 82 3.83 -5.18 37.55
C GLN A 82 3.53 -4.41 36.24
N TYR A 83 2.55 -4.88 35.40
CA TYR A 83 2.09 -4.14 34.24
C TYR A 83 1.02 -3.07 34.61
N GLU A 84 0.26 -3.29 35.68
CA GLU A 84 -0.71 -2.29 36.17
C GLU A 84 -0.06 -1.14 36.95
N ARG A 85 1.25 -1.21 37.23
CA ARG A 85 1.99 -0.17 37.99
C ARG A 85 2.94 0.64 37.15
N MET A 86 2.87 0.59 35.84
CA MET A 86 3.49 1.65 35.05
C MET A 86 2.84 2.98 35.43
N SER A 87 3.65 3.89 35.97
CA SER A 87 3.12 5.22 36.29
C SER A 87 2.56 5.85 34.99
N ALA A 88 1.53 6.67 35.11
CA ALA A 88 0.99 7.39 33.97
C ALA A 88 2.09 8.15 33.17
N ARG A 89 3.21 8.49 33.83
CA ARG A 89 4.37 9.09 33.19
C ARG A 89 5.16 8.11 32.32
N GLU A 90 5.36 6.88 32.77
CA GLU A 90 6.07 5.83 31.98
C GLU A 90 5.24 5.42 30.76
N GLN A 91 3.93 5.28 30.93
CA GLN A 91 3.02 5.00 29.80
C GLN A 91 3.05 6.15 28.79
N ALA A 92 2.96 7.40 29.24
CA ALA A 92 3.03 8.58 28.37
C ALA A 92 4.37 8.68 27.62
N GLU A 93 5.49 8.29 28.25
CA GLU A 93 6.79 8.29 27.59
C GLU A 93 6.91 7.18 26.54
N ILE A 94 6.38 5.99 26.79
CA ILE A 94 6.31 4.90 25.81
C ILE A 94 5.42 5.32 24.63
N ASP A 95 4.27 5.91 24.90
CA ASP A 95 3.35 6.37 23.85
C ASP A 95 4.02 7.47 23.01
N ARG A 96 4.78 8.35 23.65
CA ARG A 96 5.56 9.38 22.96
C ARG A 96 6.65 8.79 22.08
N ILE A 97 7.41 7.81 22.57
CA ILE A 97 8.45 7.12 21.79
C ILE A 97 7.82 6.40 20.59
N ASN A 98 6.73 5.65 20.81
CA ASN A 98 6.00 4.98 19.75
C ASN A 98 5.47 5.99 18.70
N GLN A 99 4.94 7.12 19.13
CA GLN A 99 4.47 8.17 18.25
C GLN A 99 5.61 8.78 17.43
N LEU A 100 6.78 9.00 18.02
CA LEU A 100 7.96 9.50 17.32
C LEU A 100 8.48 8.48 16.29
N GLU A 101 8.49 7.20 16.60
CA GLU A 101 8.87 6.14 15.65
C GLU A 101 7.88 6.03 14.50
N MET A 102 6.58 6.12 14.80
CA MET A 102 5.53 6.15 13.78
C MET A 102 5.70 7.39 12.87
N GLU A 103 5.88 8.57 13.44
CA GLU A 103 6.08 9.80 12.67
C GLU A 103 7.38 9.79 11.86
N ARG A 104 8.42 9.12 12.33
CA ARG A 104 9.67 8.91 11.59
C ARG A 104 9.50 7.95 10.44
N THR A 105 8.72 6.87 10.62
CA THR A 105 8.47 5.84 9.60
C THR A 105 7.51 6.33 8.52
N LEU A 106 6.45 7.05 8.92
CA LEU A 106 5.42 7.59 8.04
C LEU A 106 4.95 8.96 8.56
N PRO A 107 5.61 10.07 8.14
CA PRO A 107 5.25 11.41 8.58
C PRO A 107 3.81 11.78 8.28
N SER A 108 3.13 12.41 9.23
CA SER A 108 1.73 12.85 9.07
C SER A 108 1.54 13.84 7.92
N SER A 109 2.57 14.63 7.59
CA SER A 109 2.57 15.52 6.42
C SER A 109 2.50 14.74 5.10
N VAL A 110 3.22 13.62 5.02
CA VAL A 110 3.21 12.72 3.85
C VAL A 110 1.84 12.05 3.72
N VAL A 111 1.28 11.51 4.81
CA VAL A 111 -0.08 10.94 4.79
C VAL A 111 -1.11 11.96 4.34
N ARG A 112 -1.01 13.22 4.82
CA ARG A 112 -1.93 14.30 4.41
C ARG A 112 -1.84 14.59 2.91
N SER A 113 -0.65 14.60 2.32
CA SER A 113 -0.50 14.81 0.87
C SER A 113 -1.04 13.65 0.02
N MET A 114 -1.09 12.44 0.58
CA MET A 114 -1.64 11.24 -0.04
C MET A 114 -3.16 11.10 0.17
N THR A 115 -3.74 11.91 1.07
CA THR A 115 -5.15 11.78 1.43
C THR A 115 -6.02 12.65 0.52
N HIS A 116 -7.00 12.01 -0.09
CA HIS A 116 -7.97 12.64 -0.98
C HIS A 116 -9.40 12.30 -0.54
N GLU A 117 -10.33 13.16 -0.87
CA GLU A 117 -11.75 12.90 -0.71
C GLU A 117 -12.26 12.06 -1.91
N GLY A 118 -13.11 11.07 -1.66
CA GLY A 118 -13.84 10.36 -2.71
C GLY A 118 -14.90 11.26 -3.35
N SER A 119 -15.52 10.81 -4.44
CA SER A 119 -16.59 11.57 -5.10
C SER A 119 -17.74 11.85 -4.14
N LYS A 120 -18.29 13.06 -4.21
CA LYS A 120 -19.49 13.47 -3.45
C LYS A 120 -20.77 13.06 -4.16
N ASP A 121 -20.74 13.03 -5.49
CA ASP A 121 -21.81 12.54 -6.34
C ASP A 121 -21.25 11.48 -7.31
N PRO A 122 -21.07 10.24 -6.82
CA PRO A 122 -20.41 9.21 -7.63
C PRO A 122 -21.22 8.80 -8.86
N VAL A 123 -22.55 8.99 -8.86
CA VAL A 123 -23.40 8.70 -10.02
C VAL A 123 -23.12 9.71 -11.11
N ALA A 124 -23.25 11.01 -10.81
CA ALA A 124 -23.00 12.07 -11.79
C ALA A 124 -21.55 12.06 -12.29
N ASP A 125 -20.58 11.83 -11.41
CA ASP A 125 -19.17 11.76 -11.81
C ASP A 125 -18.89 10.57 -12.72
N MET A 126 -19.51 9.42 -12.48
CA MET A 126 -19.41 8.24 -13.34
C MET A 126 -20.04 8.50 -14.70
N GLU A 127 -21.24 9.07 -14.77
CA GLU A 127 -21.91 9.43 -16.02
C GLU A 127 -21.07 10.41 -16.87
N ASN A 128 -20.42 11.37 -16.21
CA ASN A 128 -19.57 12.37 -16.84
C ASN A 128 -18.20 11.86 -17.34
N LEU A 129 -17.84 10.60 -17.03
CA LEU A 129 -16.65 9.98 -17.60
C LEU A 129 -16.83 9.83 -19.13
N ILE A 130 -15.80 10.17 -19.89
CA ILE A 130 -15.76 9.91 -21.33
C ILE A 130 -15.25 8.49 -21.55
N GLY A 131 -15.96 7.72 -22.37
CA GLY A 131 -15.64 6.31 -22.66
C GLY A 131 -15.76 5.41 -21.43
N LEU A 132 -14.83 4.44 -21.30
CA LEU A 132 -14.77 3.48 -20.19
C LEU A 132 -16.05 2.67 -19.99
N GLN A 133 -16.74 2.30 -21.05
CA GLN A 133 -18.06 1.68 -20.98
C GLN A 133 -18.07 0.43 -20.10
N THR A 134 -17.11 -0.48 -20.27
CA THR A 134 -17.00 -1.72 -19.47
C THR A 134 -16.72 -1.45 -17.98
N VAL A 135 -15.97 -0.37 -17.67
CA VAL A 135 -15.72 0.06 -16.31
C VAL A 135 -16.98 0.64 -15.69
N LYS A 136 -17.73 1.48 -16.43
CA LYS A 136 -19.01 2.04 -15.98
C LYS A 136 -20.02 0.94 -15.67
N GLU A 137 -20.23 0.02 -16.60
CA GLU A 137 -21.14 -1.13 -16.43
C GLU A 137 -20.78 -1.93 -15.16
N LYS A 138 -19.49 -2.18 -14.93
CA LYS A 138 -19.03 -2.87 -13.71
C LYS A 138 -19.26 -2.04 -12.45
N MET A 139 -19.07 -0.72 -12.50
CA MET A 139 -19.36 0.17 -11.37
C MET A 139 -20.86 0.23 -11.07
N GLU A 140 -21.71 0.29 -12.10
CA GLU A 140 -23.16 0.24 -11.97
C GLU A 140 -23.64 -1.09 -11.35
N GLU A 141 -23.12 -2.22 -11.84
CA GLU A 141 -23.40 -3.54 -11.27
C GLU A 141 -23.04 -3.60 -9.77
N MET A 142 -21.87 -3.09 -9.41
CA MET A 142 -21.45 -3.04 -8.01
C MET A 142 -22.32 -2.09 -7.18
N ALA A 143 -22.65 -0.91 -7.71
CA ALA A 143 -23.49 0.07 -7.04
C ALA A 143 -24.88 -0.50 -6.77
N ALA A 144 -25.50 -1.14 -7.77
CA ALA A 144 -26.80 -1.80 -7.64
C ALA A 144 -26.78 -2.92 -6.57
N ARG A 145 -25.73 -3.73 -6.55
CA ARG A 145 -25.56 -4.75 -5.50
C ARG A 145 -25.45 -4.13 -4.11
N MET A 146 -24.62 -3.08 -3.96
CA MET A 146 -24.43 -2.37 -2.69
C MET A 146 -25.74 -1.71 -2.20
N GLU A 147 -26.51 -1.14 -3.11
CA GLU A 147 -27.83 -0.55 -2.82
C GLU A 147 -28.82 -1.60 -2.35
N PHE A 148 -28.91 -2.72 -3.05
CA PHE A 148 -29.74 -3.86 -2.68
C PHE A 148 -29.40 -4.43 -1.30
N ASP A 149 -28.11 -4.59 -1.00
CA ASP A 149 -27.63 -5.07 0.31
C ASP A 149 -28.02 -4.09 1.42
N GLN A 150 -27.90 -2.78 1.18
CA GLN A 150 -28.28 -1.73 2.12
C GLN A 150 -29.80 -1.74 2.39
N GLU A 151 -30.62 -1.78 1.36
CA GLU A 151 -32.10 -1.80 1.45
C GLU A 151 -32.63 -3.08 2.11
N SER A 152 -32.01 -4.21 1.80
CA SER A 152 -32.37 -5.52 2.36
C SER A 152 -31.90 -5.74 3.78
N GLY A 153 -31.09 -4.84 4.34
CA GLY A 153 -30.45 -5.02 5.64
C GLY A 153 -29.48 -6.21 5.70
N ILE A 154 -29.09 -6.74 4.55
CA ILE A 154 -28.14 -7.82 4.43
C ILE A 154 -26.74 -7.26 4.67
N LYS A 155 -26.20 -7.44 5.87
CA LYS A 155 -24.77 -7.26 6.05
C LYS A 155 -24.08 -8.43 5.36
N SER A 156 -23.54 -8.18 4.18
CA SER A 156 -22.68 -9.16 3.51
C SER A 156 -21.47 -9.40 4.40
N THR A 157 -21.55 -10.45 5.24
CA THR A 157 -20.52 -10.84 6.22
C THR A 157 -19.23 -11.33 5.55
N ASP A 158 -19.25 -11.52 4.25
CA ASP A 158 -18.14 -12.07 3.44
C ASP A 158 -17.62 -11.11 2.36
N SER A 159 -18.03 -9.84 2.37
CA SER A 159 -17.67 -8.88 1.33
C SER A 159 -16.29 -8.30 1.54
N CYS A 160 -15.29 -9.12 1.26
CA CYS A 160 -13.98 -8.60 0.91
C CYS A 160 -14.11 -7.84 -0.42
N MET A 161 -14.24 -6.50 -0.35
CA MET A 161 -14.44 -5.61 -1.50
C MET A 161 -13.11 -5.09 -2.07
N HIS A 162 -12.01 -5.84 -1.87
CA HIS A 162 -10.73 -5.45 -2.45
C HIS A 162 -10.76 -5.61 -3.97
N MET A 163 -10.18 -4.65 -4.67
CA MET A 163 -10.29 -4.49 -6.12
C MET A 163 -8.93 -4.45 -6.79
N CYS A 164 -8.89 -4.79 -8.07
CA CYS A 164 -7.73 -4.62 -8.91
C CYS A 164 -8.12 -3.92 -10.22
N PHE A 165 -7.39 -2.83 -10.55
CA PHE A 165 -7.59 -2.00 -11.72
C PHE A 165 -6.45 -2.23 -12.71
N PHE A 166 -6.76 -2.90 -13.82
CA PHE A 166 -5.83 -3.23 -14.87
C PHE A 166 -5.92 -2.25 -16.03
N GLY A 167 -4.83 -1.71 -16.49
CA GLY A 167 -4.82 -0.94 -17.73
C GLY A 167 -3.66 0.03 -17.87
N PRO A 168 -3.55 0.63 -19.08
CA PRO A 168 -2.49 1.56 -19.43
C PRO A 168 -2.49 2.84 -18.58
N PRO A 169 -1.41 3.65 -18.63
CA PRO A 169 -1.37 4.93 -17.94
C PRO A 169 -2.35 5.92 -18.55
N GLY A 170 -2.86 6.84 -17.74
CA GLY A 170 -3.75 7.89 -18.19
C GLY A 170 -5.14 7.44 -18.64
N THR A 171 -5.57 6.22 -18.29
CA THR A 171 -6.91 5.69 -18.59
C THR A 171 -7.96 5.99 -17.51
N GLY A 172 -7.62 6.74 -16.46
CA GLY A 172 -8.58 7.18 -15.45
C GLY A 172 -8.70 6.27 -14.22
N LYS A 173 -7.76 5.33 -13.97
CA LYS A 173 -7.79 4.42 -12.81
C LYS A 173 -7.97 5.16 -11.49
N THR A 174 -7.16 6.18 -11.20
CA THR A 174 -7.26 6.98 -9.98
C THR A 174 -8.59 7.74 -9.90
N THR A 175 -9.09 8.27 -11.01
CA THR A 175 -10.40 8.94 -11.06
C THR A 175 -11.52 7.98 -10.71
N CYS A 176 -11.52 6.78 -11.31
CA CYS A 176 -12.49 5.73 -10.99
C CYS A 176 -12.37 5.22 -9.56
N ALA A 177 -11.15 5.18 -8.98
CA ALA A 177 -10.96 4.84 -7.58
C ALA A 177 -11.65 5.85 -6.64
N ARG A 178 -11.57 7.15 -6.96
CA ARG A 178 -12.27 8.21 -6.19
C ARG A 178 -13.79 8.12 -6.34
N ILE A 179 -14.30 7.81 -7.54
CA ILE A 179 -15.73 7.57 -7.77
C ILE A 179 -16.21 6.33 -7.00
N MET A 180 -15.47 5.24 -7.08
CA MET A 180 -15.77 4.02 -6.33
C MET A 180 -15.74 4.24 -4.81
N THR A 181 -14.80 5.05 -4.30
CA THR A 181 -14.77 5.45 -2.89
C THR A 181 -16.07 6.18 -2.51
N GLY A 182 -16.59 7.04 -3.38
CA GLY A 182 -17.89 7.71 -3.19
C GLY A 182 -19.05 6.72 -3.12
N PHE A 183 -19.12 5.71 -4.00
CA PHE A 183 -20.14 4.66 -3.95
C PHE A 183 -20.04 3.84 -2.66
N LEU A 184 -18.84 3.40 -2.28
CA LEU A 184 -18.62 2.64 -1.05
C LEU A 184 -19.06 3.42 0.20
N TYR A 185 -18.83 4.74 0.22
CA TYR A 185 -19.28 5.61 1.30
C TYR A 185 -20.80 5.80 1.27
N LYS A 186 -21.37 6.09 0.10
CA LYS A 186 -22.81 6.29 -0.09
C LYS A 186 -23.63 5.11 0.42
N TYR A 187 -23.18 3.89 0.15
CA TYR A 187 -23.87 2.66 0.54
C TYR A 187 -23.38 2.03 1.85
N GLY A 188 -22.55 2.75 2.63
CA GLY A 188 -22.16 2.36 3.99
C GLY A 188 -21.13 1.24 4.11
N TYR A 189 -20.40 0.91 3.03
CA TYR A 189 -19.31 -0.07 3.04
C TYR A 189 -18.02 0.48 3.67
N ILE A 190 -17.85 1.79 3.68
CA ILE A 190 -16.80 2.51 4.40
C ILE A 190 -17.42 3.63 5.26
N ARG A 191 -16.70 4.04 6.31
CA ARG A 191 -17.20 5.03 7.28
C ARG A 191 -16.85 6.47 6.91
N GLU A 192 -15.79 6.65 6.13
CA GLU A 192 -15.24 7.95 5.73
C GLU A 192 -15.10 7.99 4.21
N ASN A 193 -15.57 9.08 3.59
CA ASN A 193 -15.38 9.31 2.15
C ASN A 193 -13.93 9.73 1.87
N ARG A 194 -12.99 8.82 2.17
CA ARG A 194 -11.56 9.08 2.15
C ARG A 194 -10.81 8.00 1.40
N LEU A 195 -9.92 8.44 0.52
CA LEU A 195 -8.98 7.61 -0.21
C LEU A 195 -7.56 8.04 0.11
N ILE A 196 -6.71 7.12 0.52
CA ILE A 196 -5.27 7.34 0.61
C ILE A 196 -4.63 6.76 -0.65
N GLU A 197 -3.96 7.63 -1.42
CA GLU A 197 -3.30 7.31 -2.69
C GLU A 197 -1.79 7.21 -2.47
N THR A 198 -1.22 6.07 -2.84
CA THR A 198 0.22 5.82 -2.82
C THR A 198 0.63 5.02 -4.04
N ASP A 199 1.91 4.78 -4.22
CA ASP A 199 2.44 3.90 -5.25
C ASP A 199 3.28 2.76 -4.66
N GLY A 200 3.45 1.69 -5.46
CA GLY A 200 4.15 0.51 -5.00
C GLY A 200 5.62 0.77 -4.70
N ASN A 201 6.29 1.71 -5.40
CA ASN A 201 7.69 2.05 -5.14
C ASN A 201 7.84 2.72 -3.78
N PHE A 202 6.93 3.62 -3.43
CA PHE A 202 6.93 4.27 -2.11
C PHE A 202 6.89 3.24 -0.98
N LEU A 203 6.12 2.17 -1.12
CA LEU A 203 6.04 1.10 -0.12
C LEU A 203 7.29 0.22 -0.12
N ALA A 204 7.86 -0.04 -1.30
CA ALA A 204 9.03 -0.89 -1.48
C ALA A 204 10.36 -0.20 -1.12
N ASP A 205 10.42 1.14 -1.16
CA ASP A 205 11.63 1.93 -0.93
C ASP A 205 11.83 2.23 0.57
N SER A 206 11.93 1.19 1.40
CA SER A 206 12.18 1.35 2.84
C SER A 206 12.73 0.07 3.46
N MET A 207 13.75 0.18 4.28
CA MET A 207 14.23 -0.92 5.12
C MET A 207 13.15 -1.42 6.10
N ASN A 208 12.11 -0.61 6.36
CA ASN A 208 10.96 -0.92 7.22
C ASN A 208 9.65 -1.04 6.41
N ALA A 209 9.70 -1.64 5.22
CA ALA A 209 8.56 -1.72 4.31
C ALA A 209 7.31 -2.34 4.96
N SER A 210 7.48 -3.37 5.78
CA SER A 210 6.39 -3.99 6.54
C SER A 210 5.71 -3.00 7.49
N SER A 211 6.47 -2.33 8.36
CA SER A 211 5.93 -1.35 9.32
C SER A 211 5.30 -0.15 8.63
N LYS A 212 5.93 0.36 7.57
CA LYS A 212 5.41 1.47 6.75
C LYS A 212 4.08 1.10 6.11
N THR A 213 3.99 -0.10 5.54
CA THR A 213 2.76 -0.62 4.93
C THR A 213 1.65 -0.78 5.97
N GLU A 214 1.97 -1.35 7.13
CA GLU A 214 1.00 -1.51 8.22
C GLU A 214 0.48 -0.16 8.73
N LEU A 215 1.36 0.81 8.95
CA LEU A 215 0.97 2.17 9.35
C LEU A 215 0.06 2.84 8.31
N LEU A 216 0.39 2.70 7.02
CA LEU A 216 -0.42 3.28 5.94
C LEU A 216 -1.81 2.64 5.89
N ILE A 217 -1.90 1.32 6.07
CA ILE A 217 -3.17 0.61 6.17
C ILE A 217 -3.98 1.10 7.38
N GLN A 218 -3.34 1.24 8.56
CA GLN A 218 -4.02 1.78 9.74
C GLN A 218 -4.56 3.20 9.51
N LYS A 219 -3.82 4.04 8.78
CA LYS A 219 -4.27 5.39 8.38
C LYS A 219 -5.44 5.35 7.39
N SER A 220 -5.61 4.26 6.64
CA SER A 220 -6.73 4.07 5.70
C SER A 220 -7.97 3.44 6.32
N TYR A 221 -7.95 3.08 7.61
CA TYR A 221 -9.11 2.51 8.28
C TYR A 221 -10.33 3.44 8.18
N GLY A 222 -11.46 2.85 7.87
CA GLY A 222 -12.70 3.55 7.61
C GLY A 222 -12.85 4.05 6.17
N GLY A 223 -11.82 3.95 5.35
CA GLY A 223 -11.79 4.42 3.96
C GLY A 223 -11.14 3.43 3.00
N VAL A 224 -10.53 3.97 1.94
CA VAL A 224 -9.91 3.20 0.86
C VAL A 224 -8.40 3.46 0.83
N LEU A 225 -7.60 2.42 0.63
CA LEU A 225 -6.18 2.49 0.27
C LEU A 225 -6.04 2.17 -1.22
N PHE A 226 -5.54 3.12 -2.00
CA PHE A 226 -5.25 2.96 -3.42
C PHE A 226 -3.73 2.89 -3.63
N ILE A 227 -3.25 1.83 -4.25
CA ILE A 227 -1.83 1.64 -4.57
C ILE A 227 -1.69 1.60 -6.09
N ASP A 228 -1.15 2.69 -6.68
CA ASP A 228 -0.82 2.70 -8.10
C ASP A 228 0.51 1.99 -8.35
N GLU A 229 0.71 1.50 -9.58
CA GLU A 229 1.90 0.72 -9.97
C GLU A 229 2.26 -0.38 -8.95
N ALA A 230 1.24 -1.03 -8.36
CA ALA A 230 1.41 -2.01 -7.28
C ALA A 230 2.33 -3.18 -7.65
N TYR A 231 2.49 -3.48 -8.94
CA TYR A 231 3.42 -4.50 -9.44
C TYR A 231 4.89 -4.19 -9.10
N SER A 232 5.24 -2.93 -8.85
CA SER A 232 6.61 -2.55 -8.45
C SER A 232 7.04 -3.19 -7.12
N LEU A 233 6.08 -3.62 -6.29
CA LEU A 233 6.34 -4.40 -5.08
C LEU A 233 7.05 -5.74 -5.35
N LEU A 234 7.00 -6.27 -6.57
CA LEU A 234 7.71 -7.49 -6.92
C LEU A 234 9.21 -7.28 -7.18
N ASN A 235 9.64 -6.04 -7.43
CA ASN A 235 10.98 -5.74 -7.96
C ASN A 235 12.12 -5.97 -6.95
N ASN A 236 11.82 -5.97 -5.65
CA ASN A 236 12.83 -6.11 -4.61
C ASN A 236 12.33 -6.88 -3.38
N PRO A 237 13.23 -7.34 -2.49
CA PRO A 237 12.87 -8.07 -1.28
C PRO A 237 11.96 -7.28 -0.33
N THR A 238 12.20 -5.98 -0.15
CA THR A 238 11.42 -5.11 0.73
C THR A 238 9.97 -4.96 0.24
N GLY A 239 9.76 -4.89 -1.07
CA GLY A 239 8.44 -4.92 -1.67
C GLY A 239 7.69 -6.23 -1.40
N ARG A 240 8.38 -7.37 -1.35
CA ARG A 240 7.78 -8.67 -0.97
C ARG A 240 7.36 -8.71 0.50
N GLU A 241 8.08 -8.03 1.39
CA GLU A 241 7.66 -7.84 2.78
C GLU A 241 6.38 -7.00 2.86
N ALA A 242 6.27 -5.92 2.07
CA ALA A 242 5.05 -5.13 1.95
C ALA A 242 3.87 -5.98 1.43
N ILE A 243 4.08 -6.84 0.42
CA ILE A 243 3.06 -7.77 -0.09
C ILE A 243 2.57 -8.70 1.04
N SER A 244 3.48 -9.29 1.80
CA SER A 244 3.13 -10.20 2.90
C SER A 244 2.30 -9.49 3.96
N THR A 245 2.65 -8.24 4.27
CA THR A 245 1.92 -7.37 5.21
C THR A 245 0.54 -7.01 4.66
N LEU A 246 0.42 -6.62 3.37
CA LEU A 246 -0.87 -6.34 2.73
C LEU A 246 -1.81 -7.53 2.83
N ILE A 247 -1.35 -8.72 2.44
CA ILE A 247 -2.17 -9.94 2.45
C ILE A 247 -2.65 -10.28 3.88
N LYS A 248 -1.75 -10.19 4.87
CA LYS A 248 -2.10 -10.40 6.27
C LYS A 248 -3.15 -9.40 6.74
N GLN A 249 -2.95 -8.13 6.45
CA GLN A 249 -3.87 -7.07 6.88
C GLN A 249 -5.23 -7.14 6.16
N MET A 250 -5.26 -7.57 4.89
CA MET A 250 -6.51 -7.84 4.16
C MET A 250 -7.34 -8.94 4.83
N GLU A 251 -6.74 -9.91 5.51
CA GLU A 251 -7.44 -10.95 6.28
C GLU A 251 -7.85 -10.44 7.66
N ASP A 252 -6.86 -9.96 8.43
CA ASP A 252 -7.04 -9.60 9.84
C ASP A 252 -7.96 -8.38 10.03
N ASN A 253 -8.04 -7.51 9.03
CA ASN A 253 -8.73 -6.22 9.07
C ASN A 253 -9.67 -5.99 7.87
N LYS A 254 -10.22 -7.06 7.29
CA LYS A 254 -11.06 -7.04 6.08
C LYS A 254 -12.24 -6.06 6.13
N GLU A 255 -12.77 -5.75 7.33
CA GLU A 255 -13.91 -4.84 7.52
C GLU A 255 -13.47 -3.40 7.82
N LYS A 256 -12.17 -3.14 7.97
CA LYS A 256 -11.68 -1.83 8.39
C LYS A 256 -11.25 -0.94 7.24
N PHE A 257 -10.85 -1.50 6.12
CA PHE A 257 -10.43 -0.76 4.93
C PHE A 257 -10.68 -1.54 3.65
N ILE A 258 -10.76 -0.84 2.54
CA ILE A 258 -10.82 -1.45 1.22
C ILE A 258 -9.52 -1.13 0.48
N LEU A 259 -8.92 -2.16 -0.14
CA LEU A 259 -7.70 -2.04 -0.94
C LEU A 259 -8.05 -2.01 -2.42
N ILE A 260 -7.52 -1.03 -3.15
CA ILE A 260 -7.55 -0.99 -4.62
C ILE A 260 -6.09 -1.03 -5.10
N LEU A 261 -5.73 -2.07 -5.83
CA LEU A 261 -4.44 -2.21 -6.49
C LEU A 261 -4.57 -1.79 -7.95
N ALA A 262 -3.65 -0.99 -8.48
CA ALA A 262 -3.71 -0.54 -9.86
C ALA A 262 -2.35 -0.69 -10.57
N GLY A 263 -2.39 -0.86 -11.89
CA GLY A 263 -1.19 -0.94 -12.71
C GLY A 263 -1.43 -1.56 -14.09
N TYR A 264 -0.35 -1.80 -14.82
CA TYR A 264 -0.39 -2.46 -16.12
C TYR A 264 -0.88 -3.90 -16.01
N GLU A 265 -1.71 -4.33 -16.95
CA GLU A 265 -2.41 -5.61 -16.86
C GLU A 265 -1.46 -6.81 -16.69
N ASN A 266 -0.44 -6.92 -17.53
CA ASN A 266 0.47 -8.07 -17.50
C ASN A 266 1.27 -8.14 -16.19
N GLU A 267 1.74 -7.01 -15.70
CA GLU A 267 2.50 -6.88 -14.47
C GLU A 267 1.62 -7.13 -13.25
N MET A 268 0.40 -6.60 -13.25
CA MET A 268 -0.56 -6.82 -12.18
C MET A 268 -1.03 -8.27 -12.10
N ARG A 269 -1.19 -8.95 -13.25
CA ARG A 269 -1.48 -10.40 -13.26
C ARG A 269 -0.36 -11.19 -12.57
N LYS A 270 0.90 -10.84 -12.82
CA LYS A 270 2.06 -11.43 -12.12
C LYS A 270 1.99 -11.17 -10.62
N LEU A 271 1.64 -9.95 -10.20
CA LEU A 271 1.50 -9.59 -8.78
C LEU A 271 0.40 -10.45 -8.12
N ILE A 272 -0.79 -10.50 -8.69
CA ILE A 272 -1.91 -11.25 -8.13
C ILE A 272 -1.61 -12.77 -8.09
N GLN A 273 -0.94 -13.29 -9.11
CA GLN A 273 -0.54 -14.72 -9.17
C GLN A 273 0.66 -15.04 -8.28
N SER A 274 1.45 -14.05 -7.87
CA SER A 274 2.64 -14.27 -7.03
C SER A 274 2.31 -14.84 -5.65
N ASN A 275 1.08 -14.65 -5.18
CA ASN A 275 0.64 -15.14 -3.88
C ASN A 275 -0.85 -15.51 -3.90
N PRO A 276 -1.21 -16.77 -3.51
CA PRO A 276 -2.60 -17.22 -3.44
C PRO A 276 -3.49 -16.36 -2.55
N GLY A 277 -2.89 -15.65 -1.57
CA GLY A 277 -3.59 -14.74 -0.68
C GLY A 277 -4.23 -13.55 -1.41
N PHE A 278 -3.64 -13.03 -2.48
CA PHE A 278 -4.27 -12.02 -3.30
C PHE A 278 -5.48 -12.60 -4.08
N LEU A 279 -5.29 -13.77 -4.72
CA LEU A 279 -6.35 -14.42 -5.51
C LEU A 279 -7.61 -14.69 -4.68
N SER A 280 -7.46 -15.03 -3.41
CA SER A 280 -8.61 -15.32 -2.53
C SER A 280 -9.30 -14.06 -2.01
N ARG A 281 -8.61 -12.91 -1.94
CA ARG A 281 -9.09 -11.68 -1.30
C ARG A 281 -9.47 -10.58 -2.26
N VAL A 282 -8.84 -10.49 -3.43
CA VAL A 282 -9.22 -9.57 -4.51
C VAL A 282 -10.31 -10.23 -5.33
N LYS A 283 -11.53 -9.69 -5.27
CA LYS A 283 -12.70 -10.30 -5.94
C LYS A 283 -13.22 -9.47 -7.09
N GLU A 284 -12.92 -8.19 -7.13
CA GLU A 284 -13.41 -7.29 -8.16
C GLU A 284 -12.28 -6.83 -9.07
N TYR A 285 -12.46 -7.00 -10.37
CA TYR A 285 -11.47 -6.71 -11.39
C TYR A 285 -12.04 -5.73 -12.39
N PHE A 286 -11.33 -4.63 -12.65
CA PHE A 286 -11.69 -3.60 -13.61
C PHE A 286 -10.64 -3.52 -14.69
N TYR A 287 -11.08 -3.54 -15.96
CA TYR A 287 -10.20 -3.51 -17.12
C TYR A 287 -10.35 -2.20 -17.88
N PHE A 288 -9.34 -1.36 -17.77
CA PHE A 288 -9.25 -0.07 -18.43
C PHE A 288 -8.58 -0.25 -19.79
N GLN A 289 -9.29 0.06 -20.85
CA GLN A 289 -8.80 -0.03 -22.22
C GLN A 289 -8.24 1.30 -22.69
N PHE A 290 -7.48 1.27 -23.78
CA PHE A 290 -7.07 2.50 -24.48
C PHE A 290 -8.31 3.22 -25.02
N TYR A 291 -8.29 4.55 -24.91
CA TYR A 291 -9.33 5.37 -25.49
C TYR A 291 -9.26 5.37 -27.03
N SER A 292 -10.41 5.44 -27.66
CA SER A 292 -10.53 5.71 -29.09
C SER A 292 -10.19 7.16 -29.43
N VAL A 293 -9.85 7.43 -30.70
CA VAL A 293 -9.60 8.81 -31.16
C VAL A 293 -10.80 9.74 -30.93
N PRO A 294 -12.05 9.32 -31.17
CA PRO A 294 -13.21 10.14 -30.81
C PRO A 294 -13.30 10.48 -29.32
N GLU A 295 -13.05 9.52 -28.42
CA GLU A 295 -13.06 9.75 -26.96
C GLU A 295 -11.95 10.72 -26.54
N LEU A 296 -10.73 10.55 -27.07
CA LEU A 296 -9.61 11.47 -26.83
C LEU A 296 -9.92 12.88 -27.35
N THR A 297 -10.62 13.00 -28.48
CA THR A 297 -11.06 14.28 -29.02
C THR A 297 -12.09 14.95 -28.10
N GLN A 298 -13.06 14.18 -27.60
CA GLN A 298 -14.03 14.70 -26.63
C GLN A 298 -13.34 15.17 -25.32
N MET A 299 -12.31 14.43 -24.87
CA MET A 299 -11.51 14.85 -23.71
C MET A 299 -10.77 16.15 -23.97
N PHE A 300 -10.18 16.32 -25.15
CA PHE A 300 -9.49 17.54 -25.54
C PHE A 300 -10.45 18.74 -25.53
N GLU A 301 -11.64 18.59 -26.14
CA GLU A 301 -12.67 19.62 -26.16
C GLU A 301 -13.15 19.97 -24.74
N LYS A 302 -13.41 18.95 -23.91
CA LYS A 302 -13.85 19.13 -22.51
C LYS A 302 -12.77 19.88 -21.70
N MET A 303 -11.52 19.43 -21.75
CA MET A 303 -10.41 20.05 -21.01
C MET A 303 -10.14 21.48 -21.48
N ALA A 304 -10.23 21.76 -22.79
CA ALA A 304 -10.10 23.12 -23.31
C ALA A 304 -11.22 24.04 -22.78
N LYS A 305 -12.47 23.55 -22.79
CA LYS A 305 -13.61 24.30 -22.27
C LYS A 305 -13.48 24.60 -20.77
N GLU A 306 -12.98 23.65 -19.98
CA GLU A 306 -12.75 23.84 -18.54
C GLU A 306 -11.77 24.97 -18.23
N ILE A 307 -10.80 25.22 -19.10
CA ILE A 307 -9.84 26.34 -18.99
C ILE A 307 -10.27 27.59 -19.75
N GLY A 308 -11.52 27.64 -20.28
CA GLY A 308 -12.11 28.79 -20.95
C GLY A 308 -11.72 28.96 -22.40
N PHE A 309 -11.19 27.90 -23.06
CA PHE A 309 -10.88 27.92 -24.50
C PHE A 309 -11.95 27.21 -25.30
N THR A 310 -12.19 27.73 -26.52
CA THR A 310 -12.90 27.05 -27.60
C THR A 310 -11.91 26.44 -28.58
N ILE A 311 -12.36 25.51 -29.39
CA ILE A 311 -11.53 24.82 -30.37
C ILE A 311 -12.15 25.04 -31.75
N SER A 312 -11.40 25.66 -32.69
CA SER A 312 -11.86 25.83 -34.08
C SER A 312 -11.99 24.46 -34.77
N PRO A 313 -12.86 24.32 -35.79
CA PRO A 313 -12.94 23.08 -36.57
C PRO A 313 -11.60 22.65 -37.17
N ALA A 314 -10.76 23.60 -37.58
CA ALA A 314 -9.42 23.36 -38.12
C ALA A 314 -8.48 22.83 -37.01
N ALA A 315 -8.52 23.39 -35.81
CA ALA A 315 -7.76 22.87 -34.66
C ALA A 315 -8.20 21.46 -34.25
N LYS A 316 -9.49 21.19 -34.29
CA LYS A 316 -10.01 19.84 -34.05
C LYS A 316 -9.47 18.83 -35.06
N GLY A 317 -9.47 19.16 -36.34
CA GLY A 317 -8.86 18.34 -37.40
C GLY A 317 -7.37 18.08 -37.14
N ALA A 318 -6.60 19.14 -36.86
CA ALA A 318 -5.18 19.03 -36.56
C ALA A 318 -4.89 18.18 -35.32
N PHE A 319 -5.75 18.28 -34.29
CA PHE A 319 -5.65 17.41 -33.09
C PHE A 319 -5.91 15.94 -33.45
N ILE A 320 -6.94 15.64 -34.23
CA ILE A 320 -7.28 14.27 -34.66
C ILE A 320 -6.11 13.65 -35.44
N ASP A 321 -5.51 14.39 -36.36
CA ASP A 321 -4.35 13.91 -37.13
C ASP A 321 -3.16 13.63 -36.21
N LEU A 322 -2.86 14.58 -35.31
CA LEU A 322 -1.77 14.45 -34.35
C LEU A 322 -1.99 13.25 -33.38
N ILE A 323 -3.16 13.15 -32.76
CA ILE A 323 -3.41 12.10 -31.77
C ILE A 323 -3.46 10.70 -32.42
N THR A 324 -3.91 10.63 -33.69
CA THR A 324 -3.90 9.37 -34.45
C THR A 324 -2.47 8.92 -34.73
N SER A 325 -1.56 9.84 -35.07
CA SER A 325 -0.15 9.50 -35.27
C SER A 325 0.59 9.10 -34.01
N LEU A 326 0.15 9.59 -32.85
CA LEU A 326 0.77 9.28 -31.55
C LEU A 326 0.24 8.00 -30.91
N LYS A 327 -0.99 7.59 -31.27
CA LYS A 327 -1.70 6.50 -30.58
C LYS A 327 -0.97 5.15 -30.65
N ASP A 328 -0.29 4.89 -31.76
CA ASP A 328 0.48 3.63 -31.95
C ASP A 328 1.88 3.70 -31.38
N GLY A 329 2.25 4.83 -30.76
CA GLY A 329 3.55 5.03 -30.14
C GLY A 329 3.69 4.29 -28.80
N TYR A 330 4.91 3.80 -28.51
CA TYR A 330 5.22 3.03 -27.30
C TYR A 330 4.92 3.78 -25.98
N HIS A 331 4.95 5.10 -25.99
CA HIS A 331 4.75 5.95 -24.81
C HIS A 331 3.39 6.66 -24.78
N PHE A 332 2.40 6.12 -25.47
CA PHE A 332 1.09 6.76 -25.51
C PHE A 332 0.39 6.74 -24.13
N GLY A 333 0.19 7.93 -23.56
CA GLY A 333 -0.35 8.14 -22.21
C GLY A 333 -1.84 8.47 -22.14
N ASN A 334 -2.64 8.16 -23.18
CA ASN A 334 -4.08 8.39 -23.20
C ASN A 334 -4.47 9.85 -22.81
N ALA A 335 -5.32 10.03 -21.81
CA ALA A 335 -5.74 11.36 -21.32
C ALA A 335 -4.56 12.23 -20.83
N ARG A 336 -3.44 11.64 -20.38
CA ARG A 336 -2.22 12.39 -20.03
C ARG A 336 -1.59 13.01 -21.28
N THR A 337 -1.54 12.27 -22.39
CA THR A 337 -1.09 12.80 -23.68
C THR A 337 -1.99 13.94 -24.17
N VAL A 338 -3.32 13.78 -24.07
CA VAL A 338 -4.29 14.84 -24.44
C VAL A 338 -4.03 16.11 -23.62
N ARG A 339 -3.82 16.00 -22.32
CA ARG A 339 -3.50 17.15 -21.45
C ARG A 339 -2.20 17.82 -21.87
N ASN A 340 -1.15 17.04 -22.13
CA ASN A 340 0.13 17.59 -22.57
C ASN A 340 0.00 18.33 -23.90
N ILE A 341 -0.78 17.79 -24.87
CA ILE A 341 -1.06 18.48 -26.13
C ILE A 341 -1.77 19.80 -25.86
N LEU A 342 -2.80 19.82 -25.01
CA LEU A 342 -3.54 21.03 -24.68
C LEU A 342 -2.65 22.09 -24.03
N ASP A 343 -1.82 21.72 -23.07
CA ASP A 343 -0.90 22.64 -22.40
C ASP A 343 0.09 23.26 -23.38
N LYS A 344 0.70 22.43 -24.24
CA LYS A 344 1.63 22.89 -25.28
C LYS A 344 0.94 23.77 -26.36
N SER A 345 -0.30 23.39 -26.73
CA SER A 345 -1.10 24.16 -27.67
C SER A 345 -1.46 25.56 -27.13
N LYS A 346 -1.80 25.63 -25.83
CA LYS A 346 -2.06 26.90 -25.15
C LYS A 346 -0.81 27.80 -25.10
N ASP A 347 0.35 27.22 -24.79
CA ASP A 347 1.61 27.96 -24.78
C ASP A 347 1.91 28.54 -26.17
N ARG A 348 1.75 27.72 -27.22
CA ARG A 348 1.94 28.13 -28.61
C ARG A 348 0.92 29.15 -29.07
N HIS A 349 -0.34 29.01 -28.70
CA HIS A 349 -1.39 29.98 -28.93
C HIS A 349 -1.03 31.36 -28.37
N SER A 350 -0.55 31.40 -27.14
CA SER A 350 -0.13 32.66 -26.49
C SER A 350 0.95 33.37 -27.28
N LEU A 351 1.91 32.62 -27.84
CA LEU A 351 2.96 33.17 -28.72
C LEU A 351 2.41 33.63 -30.06
N ASN A 352 1.54 32.82 -30.69
CA ASN A 352 0.92 33.14 -31.99
C ASN A 352 0.01 34.36 -31.89
N PHE A 353 -0.74 34.50 -30.80
CA PHE A 353 -1.57 35.67 -30.53
C PHE A 353 -0.71 36.92 -30.36
N LYS A 354 0.38 36.87 -29.58
CA LYS A 354 1.31 37.98 -29.43
C LYS A 354 1.97 38.42 -30.75
N ARG A 355 2.19 37.47 -31.68
CA ARG A 355 2.76 37.72 -33.01
C ARG A 355 1.73 38.15 -34.06
N GLY A 356 0.45 38.23 -33.69
CA GLY A 356 -0.64 38.56 -34.63
C GLY A 356 -0.97 37.45 -35.64
N ILE A 357 -0.48 36.22 -35.42
CA ILE A 357 -0.73 35.07 -36.30
C ILE A 357 -2.15 34.55 -36.12
N VAL A 358 -2.66 34.51 -34.88
CA VAL A 358 -4.05 34.23 -34.51
C VAL A 358 -4.68 35.50 -33.96
N LYS A 359 -5.99 35.69 -34.20
CA LYS A 359 -6.72 36.90 -33.78
C LYS A 359 -7.64 36.66 -32.57
N GLU A 360 -8.20 35.48 -32.46
CA GLU A 360 -9.12 35.12 -31.39
C GLU A 360 -8.31 34.76 -30.15
N ARG A 361 -8.65 35.38 -29.01
CA ARG A 361 -7.87 35.26 -27.76
C ARG A 361 -8.09 33.96 -27.03
N PHE A 362 -9.28 33.37 -27.15
CA PHE A 362 -9.68 32.18 -26.42
C PHE A 362 -10.15 31.05 -27.33
N GLU A 363 -9.72 31.05 -28.59
CA GLU A 363 -10.01 29.98 -29.53
C GLU A 363 -8.69 29.42 -30.08
N LEU A 364 -8.47 28.13 -29.89
CA LEU A 364 -7.32 27.42 -30.47
C LEU A 364 -7.51 27.24 -31.97
N ASP A 365 -6.49 27.63 -32.73
CA ASP A 365 -6.39 27.46 -34.18
C ASP A 365 -5.52 26.24 -34.53
N ALA A 366 -5.64 25.72 -35.75
CA ALA A 366 -4.82 24.58 -36.20
C ALA A 366 -3.30 24.81 -36.05
N ARG A 367 -2.85 26.06 -36.18
CA ARG A 367 -1.44 26.47 -36.02
C ARG A 367 -0.95 26.37 -34.56
N ASP A 368 -1.85 26.30 -33.62
CA ASP A 368 -1.55 26.18 -32.18
C ASP A 368 -1.35 24.73 -31.75
N ILE A 369 -1.99 23.78 -32.46
CA ILE A 369 -1.92 22.37 -32.13
C ILE A 369 -0.50 21.85 -32.30
N TYR A 370 0.09 21.43 -31.16
CA TYR A 370 1.48 21.03 -31.10
C TYR A 370 1.77 20.03 -29.99
N TYR A 371 2.65 19.10 -30.30
CA TYR A 371 3.21 18.17 -29.35
C TYR A 371 4.67 17.88 -29.69
N GLU A 372 5.53 17.97 -28.71
CA GLU A 372 6.94 17.63 -28.85
C GLU A 372 7.18 16.35 -28.05
N GLU A 373 7.44 15.27 -28.75
CA GLU A 373 7.86 14.03 -28.13
C GLU A 373 9.27 14.22 -27.57
N ILE A 374 9.45 14.01 -26.28
CA ILE A 374 10.78 14.02 -25.68
C ILE A 374 11.55 12.83 -26.26
N ARG A 375 12.43 13.10 -27.20
CA ARG A 375 13.38 12.11 -27.71
C ARG A 375 14.46 11.94 -26.63
N ILE A 376 14.37 10.81 -25.88
CA ILE A 376 15.39 10.38 -24.92
C ILE A 376 16.41 9.53 -25.66
#